data_bf1f178ff27f5b265d0718681027bcfd
#
_entry.id   bf1f178ff27f5b265d0718681027bcfd
#
_cell.length_a   1.000
_cell.length_b   1.000
_cell.length_c   1.000
_cell.angle_alpha   90.00
_cell.angle_beta   90.00
_cell.angle_gamma   90.00
#
_symmetry.space_group_name_H-M   'P 1'
#
loop_
_entity.id
_entity.type
_entity.pdbx_description
1 polymer ?
#
loop_
_entity_poly.entity_id
_entity_poly.type
_entity_poly.pdbx_seq_one_letter_code
_entity_poly.pdbx_strand_id
1 'polypeptide(L)'
;MLLDKLAGRPFASEVPRPAFPNVPAPRLIKTLDGATIALVTDGGLVPKGNPDGIEPLNATRYGAYSIEGKTSLDASQYDNPHRGYDTTWVKQDPHRLVPVDVARELEQQGAIGKLHETVYSTVGVATTLAHSARMGAEIAEKLRAAGVDAVILTST
;
A
#
# COMPACT_ATOMS: atom_id res chain seq x y z
N MET A 1 14.55 20.26 28.26
CA MET A 1 15.05 19.03 27.60
C MET A 1 16.55 19.08 27.27
N LEU A 2 17.02 19.95 26.32
CA LEU A 2 18.42 19.91 25.85
C LEU A 2 19.44 20.14 26.98
N LEU A 3 19.26 21.19 27.80
CA LEU A 3 20.15 21.52 28.92
C LEU A 3 20.19 20.40 29.98
N ASP A 4 19.05 19.73 30.21
CA ASP A 4 19.00 18.62 31.18
C ASP A 4 19.72 17.40 30.62
N LYS A 5 19.54 17.11 29.30
CA LYS A 5 20.27 16.03 28.62
C LYS A 5 21.79 16.26 28.68
N LEU A 6 22.25 17.48 28.41
CA LEU A 6 23.67 17.83 28.48
C LEU A 6 24.24 17.75 29.91
N ALA A 7 23.41 18.04 30.92
CA ALA A 7 23.76 17.94 32.31
C ALA A 7 23.56 16.53 32.91
N GLY A 8 23.21 15.53 32.12
CA GLY A 8 22.95 14.17 32.59
C GLY A 8 21.74 14.02 33.52
N ARG A 9 20.84 15.01 33.54
CA ARG A 9 19.63 14.99 34.36
C ARG A 9 18.46 14.29 33.65
N PRO A 10 17.53 13.67 34.39
CA PRO A 10 16.28 13.18 33.82
C PRO A 10 15.51 14.30 33.07
N PHE A 11 14.98 14.01 31.90
CA PHE A 11 14.19 14.98 31.14
C PHE A 11 12.99 14.31 30.44
N ALA A 12 11.91 15.07 30.27
CA ALA A 12 10.81 14.69 29.42
C ALA A 12 11.06 15.23 28.00
N SER A 13 10.72 14.43 26.99
CA SER A 13 10.77 14.89 25.60
C SER A 13 9.64 15.89 25.33
N GLU A 14 9.97 17.00 24.68
CA GLU A 14 8.98 17.99 24.22
C GLU A 14 8.16 17.46 23.02
N VAL A 15 8.70 16.44 22.33
CA VAL A 15 7.99 15.74 21.25
C VAL A 15 7.54 14.39 21.79
N PRO A 16 6.24 14.19 22.05
CA PRO A 16 5.74 12.91 22.48
C PRO A 16 6.02 11.85 21.41
N ARG A 17 6.56 10.71 21.80
CA ARG A 17 6.66 9.56 20.90
C ARG A 17 5.27 8.98 20.71
N PRO A 18 4.79 8.82 19.47
CA PRO A 18 3.53 8.14 19.25
C PRO A 18 3.61 6.72 19.79
N ALA A 19 2.64 6.33 20.61
CA ALA A 19 2.46 4.94 20.99
C ALA A 19 1.76 4.21 19.84
N PHE A 20 2.45 3.24 19.26
CA PHE A 20 1.83 2.36 18.26
C PHE A 20 1.14 1.20 18.98
N PRO A 21 -0.10 0.84 18.58
CA PRO A 21 -0.74 -0.36 19.09
C PRO A 21 0.09 -1.58 18.71
N ASN A 22 0.23 -2.51 19.65
CA ASN A 22 0.84 -3.78 19.34
C ASN A 22 -0.13 -4.62 18.47
N VAL A 23 0.26 -4.87 17.25
CA VAL A 23 -0.52 -5.70 16.31
C VAL A 23 -0.05 -7.15 16.49
N PRO A 24 -0.95 -8.09 16.85
CA PRO A 24 -0.58 -9.49 16.95
C PRO A 24 -0.11 -10.03 15.60
N ALA A 25 0.86 -10.94 15.62
CA ALA A 25 1.35 -11.57 14.41
C ALA A 25 0.20 -12.29 13.66
N PRO A 26 0.11 -12.13 12.34
CA PRO A 26 -0.92 -12.80 11.56
C PRO A 26 -0.72 -14.34 11.58
N ARG A 27 -1.78 -15.05 11.23
CA ARG A 27 -1.71 -16.50 11.07
C ARG A 27 -0.75 -16.86 9.92
N LEU A 28 0.15 -17.80 10.17
CA LEU A 28 1.05 -18.28 9.13
C LEU A 28 0.28 -19.00 8.01
N ILE A 29 0.52 -18.57 6.77
CA ILE A 29 0.12 -19.31 5.57
C ILE A 29 1.25 -20.27 5.24
N LYS A 30 0.95 -21.58 5.18
CA LYS A 30 1.98 -22.61 4.96
C LYS A 30 2.39 -22.72 3.48
N THR A 31 1.43 -22.57 2.58
CA THR A 31 1.63 -22.65 1.13
C THR A 31 0.82 -21.53 0.47
N LEU A 32 1.26 -21.05 -0.69
CA LEU A 32 0.57 -19.98 -1.44
C LEU A 32 -0.21 -20.51 -2.64
N ASP A 33 -0.08 -21.78 -2.97
CA ASP A 33 -0.69 -22.44 -4.14
C ASP A 33 -2.23 -22.41 -4.15
N GLY A 34 -2.87 -22.33 -2.98
CA GLY A 34 -4.31 -22.16 -2.83
C GLY A 34 -4.72 -20.77 -2.32
N ALA A 35 -3.77 -19.86 -2.08
CA ALA A 35 -4.04 -18.58 -1.45
C ALA A 35 -4.48 -17.50 -2.45
N THR A 36 -5.46 -16.69 -2.06
CA THR A 36 -5.82 -15.46 -2.77
C THR A 36 -4.96 -14.30 -2.27
N ILE A 37 -4.19 -13.69 -3.17
CA ILE A 37 -3.25 -12.61 -2.86
C ILE A 37 -3.80 -11.28 -3.39
N ALA A 38 -3.75 -10.22 -2.60
CA ALA A 38 -4.08 -8.87 -3.04
C ALA A 38 -2.84 -7.96 -3.09
N LEU A 39 -2.87 -6.99 -3.99
CA LEU A 39 -1.86 -5.93 -4.09
C LEU A 39 -2.41 -4.63 -3.50
N VAL A 40 -1.64 -4.03 -2.60
CA VAL A 40 -1.94 -2.73 -1.98
C VAL A 40 -0.68 -1.88 -2.07
N THR A 41 -0.82 -0.60 -2.38
CA THR A 41 0.33 0.32 -2.47
C THR A 41 0.05 1.67 -1.84
N ASP A 42 1.05 2.25 -1.22
CA ASP A 42 1.05 3.66 -0.82
C ASP A 42 1.86 4.55 -1.78
N GLY A 43 2.37 3.97 -2.86
CA GLY A 43 3.18 4.66 -3.86
C GLY A 43 2.40 5.48 -4.89
N GLY A 44 1.07 5.55 -4.81
CA GLY A 44 0.25 6.51 -5.54
C GLY A 44 -0.06 6.13 -7.00
N LEU A 45 -0.10 4.84 -7.38
CA LEU A 45 -0.56 4.47 -8.72
C LEU A 45 -2.07 4.67 -8.83
N VAL A 46 -2.52 5.47 -9.78
CA VAL A 46 -3.93 5.80 -10.01
C VAL A 46 -4.28 5.70 -11.50
N PRO A 47 -5.55 5.49 -11.88
CA PRO A 47 -5.97 5.62 -13.26
C PRO A 47 -5.67 7.00 -13.82
N LYS A 48 -5.51 7.09 -15.14
CA LYS A 48 -5.20 8.33 -15.86
C LYS A 48 -6.14 9.47 -15.46
N GLY A 49 -5.56 10.62 -15.15
CA GLY A 49 -6.30 11.80 -14.68
C GLY A 49 -6.69 11.78 -13.21
N ASN A 50 -6.30 10.76 -12.44
CA ASN A 50 -6.57 10.66 -11.00
C ASN A 50 -8.06 10.93 -10.65
N PRO A 51 -9.02 10.12 -11.15
CA PRO A 51 -10.44 10.42 -11.04
C PRO A 51 -10.96 10.48 -9.60
N ASP A 52 -10.32 9.75 -8.67
CA ASP A 52 -10.69 9.76 -7.25
C ASP A 52 -10.07 10.93 -6.48
N GLY A 53 -9.24 11.73 -7.13
CA GLY A 53 -8.58 12.90 -6.52
C GLY A 53 -7.69 12.51 -5.34
N ILE A 54 -6.92 11.42 -5.47
CA ILE A 54 -5.96 11.03 -4.43
C ILE A 54 -4.95 12.16 -4.26
N GLU A 55 -4.82 12.63 -3.03
CA GLU A 55 -3.95 13.76 -2.70
C GLU A 55 -2.48 13.36 -2.89
N PRO A 56 -1.65 14.24 -3.50
CA PRO A 56 -0.24 13.94 -3.77
C PRO A 56 0.65 13.95 -2.52
N LEU A 57 0.10 14.42 -1.41
CA LEU A 57 0.74 14.56 -0.10
C LEU A 57 -0.35 14.50 0.97
N ASN A 58 -0.08 13.84 2.11
CA ASN A 58 -1.02 13.72 3.22
C ASN A 58 -2.40 13.20 2.78
N ALA A 59 -2.41 12.07 2.08
CA ALA A 59 -3.64 11.52 1.53
C ALA A 59 -4.68 11.21 2.62
N THR A 60 -5.92 11.58 2.32
CA THR A 60 -7.08 11.31 3.19
C THR A 60 -7.97 10.20 2.63
N ARG A 61 -7.65 9.69 1.45
CA ARG A 61 -8.44 8.68 0.74
C ARG A 61 -7.54 7.67 0.02
N TYR A 62 -8.15 6.58 -0.41
CA TYR A 62 -7.54 5.58 -1.26
C TYR A 62 -8.46 5.26 -2.44
N GLY A 63 -7.88 4.76 -3.53
CA GLY A 63 -8.60 4.21 -4.67
C GLY A 63 -8.65 2.68 -4.63
N ALA A 64 -9.66 2.12 -5.28
CA ALA A 64 -9.84 0.69 -5.48
C ALA A 64 -10.03 0.45 -6.99
N TYR A 65 -9.04 -0.13 -7.64
CA TYR A 65 -8.96 -0.20 -9.10
C TYR A 65 -9.02 -1.63 -9.60
N SER A 66 -9.98 -1.91 -10.49
CA SER A 66 -10.12 -3.23 -11.09
C SER A 66 -8.96 -3.55 -12.01
N ILE A 67 -8.41 -4.74 -11.82
CA ILE A 67 -7.46 -5.41 -12.71
C ILE A 67 -8.05 -6.69 -13.29
N GLU A 68 -9.39 -6.83 -13.26
CA GLU A 68 -10.10 -7.97 -13.81
C GLU A 68 -9.78 -8.12 -15.31
N GLY A 69 -9.41 -9.33 -15.70
CA GLY A 69 -9.02 -9.65 -17.07
C GLY A 69 -7.70 -9.02 -17.55
N LYS A 70 -7.00 -8.26 -16.70
CA LYS A 70 -5.69 -7.70 -17.05
C LYS A 70 -4.57 -8.69 -16.72
N THR A 71 -3.72 -8.93 -17.69
CA THR A 71 -2.44 -9.65 -17.51
C THR A 71 -1.27 -8.71 -17.27
N SER A 72 -1.46 -7.42 -17.55
CA SER A 72 -0.43 -6.38 -17.47
C SER A 72 -1.09 -5.01 -17.32
N LEU A 73 -0.34 -4.02 -16.85
CA LEU A 73 -0.77 -2.63 -16.74
C LEU A 73 -0.16 -1.81 -17.89
N ASP A 74 -0.99 -1.16 -18.69
CA ASP A 74 -0.56 -0.24 -19.73
C ASP A 74 -0.24 1.14 -19.12
N ALA A 75 1.02 1.57 -19.21
CA ALA A 75 1.49 2.82 -18.64
C ALA A 75 0.69 4.05 -19.09
N SER A 76 0.10 4.02 -20.30
CA SER A 76 -0.73 5.11 -20.83
C SER A 76 -2.03 5.31 -20.06
N GLN A 77 -2.48 4.30 -19.31
CA GLN A 77 -3.74 4.30 -18.56
C GLN A 77 -3.59 4.71 -17.11
N TYR A 78 -2.36 4.96 -16.65
CA TYR A 78 -2.08 5.28 -15.25
C TYR A 78 -1.33 6.60 -15.10
N ASP A 79 -1.55 7.24 -13.98
CA ASP A 79 -0.80 8.38 -13.47
C ASP A 79 -0.24 8.07 -12.08
N ASN A 80 0.69 8.90 -11.64
CA ASN A 80 1.22 8.82 -10.29
C ASN A 80 1.35 10.24 -9.72
N PRO A 81 0.45 10.68 -8.83
CA PRO A 81 0.47 11.99 -8.22
C PRO A 81 1.46 12.11 -7.05
N HIS A 82 2.06 11.02 -6.58
CA HIS A 82 2.90 10.99 -5.38
C HIS A 82 4.08 11.96 -5.45
N ARG A 83 4.29 12.78 -4.40
CA ARG A 83 5.35 13.81 -4.35
C ARG A 83 6.55 13.43 -3.48
N GLY A 84 6.58 12.24 -2.91
CA GLY A 84 7.64 11.81 -1.99
C GLY A 84 8.84 11.15 -2.67
N TYR A 85 8.75 10.81 -3.95
CA TYR A 85 9.82 10.15 -4.70
C TYR A 85 9.77 10.51 -6.20
N ASP A 86 10.80 10.14 -6.95
CA ASP A 86 10.83 10.31 -8.40
C ASP A 86 9.92 9.28 -9.08
N THR A 87 8.78 9.73 -9.57
CA THR A 87 7.74 8.90 -10.20
C THR A 87 8.02 8.55 -11.66
N THR A 88 9.15 9.00 -12.24
CA THR A 88 9.49 8.80 -13.66
C THR A 88 9.43 7.33 -14.05
N TRP A 89 10.04 6.46 -13.25
CA TRP A 89 10.14 5.04 -13.55
C TRP A 89 8.79 4.31 -13.43
N VAL A 90 7.96 4.67 -12.46
CA VAL A 90 6.61 4.10 -12.30
C VAL A 90 5.68 4.56 -13.43
N LYS A 91 5.84 5.79 -13.93
CA LYS A 91 5.08 6.29 -15.08
C LYS A 91 5.48 5.61 -16.39
N GLN A 92 6.72 5.17 -16.51
CA GLN A 92 7.18 4.39 -17.68
C GLN A 92 6.74 2.94 -17.59
N ASP A 93 6.73 2.37 -16.39
CA ASP A 93 6.38 0.98 -16.13
C ASP A 93 5.69 0.86 -14.75
N PRO A 94 4.35 0.81 -14.72
CA PRO A 94 3.58 0.69 -13.48
C PRO A 94 3.89 -0.58 -12.67
N HIS A 95 4.41 -1.63 -13.30
CA HIS A 95 4.74 -2.88 -12.64
C HIS A 95 5.90 -2.74 -11.65
N ARG A 96 6.72 -1.70 -11.77
CA ARG A 96 7.75 -1.37 -10.78
C ARG A 96 7.17 -1.04 -9.40
N LEU A 97 5.90 -0.66 -9.35
CA LEU A 97 5.19 -0.37 -8.10
C LEU A 97 4.14 -1.43 -7.80
N VAL A 98 3.35 -1.83 -8.80
CA VAL A 98 2.25 -2.78 -8.67
C VAL A 98 2.48 -3.93 -9.66
N PRO A 99 3.16 -5.02 -9.27
CA PRO A 99 3.64 -6.07 -10.16
C PRO A 99 2.53 -7.04 -10.57
N VAL A 100 1.53 -6.54 -11.31
CA VAL A 100 0.38 -7.35 -11.79
C VAL A 100 0.85 -8.43 -12.76
N ASP A 101 1.78 -8.11 -13.65
CA ASP A 101 2.35 -9.04 -14.63
C ASP A 101 2.98 -10.27 -13.96
N VAL A 102 3.90 -10.06 -13.02
CA VAL A 102 4.54 -11.15 -12.27
C VAL A 102 3.52 -11.91 -11.42
N ALA A 103 2.57 -11.21 -10.77
CA ALA A 103 1.55 -11.87 -9.98
C ALA A 103 0.63 -12.75 -10.83
N ARG A 104 0.28 -12.33 -12.05
CA ARG A 104 -0.48 -13.16 -13.01
C ARG A 104 0.34 -14.34 -13.52
N GLU A 105 1.62 -14.16 -13.74
CA GLU A 105 2.51 -15.27 -14.11
C GLU A 105 2.57 -16.32 -12.99
N LEU A 106 2.74 -15.90 -11.73
CA LEU A 106 2.74 -16.79 -10.57
C LEU A 106 1.39 -17.53 -10.40
N GLU A 107 0.28 -16.87 -10.66
CA GLU A 107 -1.06 -17.47 -10.68
C GLU A 107 -1.16 -18.56 -11.76
N GLN A 108 -0.71 -18.26 -12.99
CA GLN A 108 -0.70 -19.22 -14.11
C GLN A 108 0.20 -20.45 -13.83
N GLN A 109 1.32 -20.24 -13.14
CA GLN A 109 2.23 -21.30 -12.73
C GLN A 109 1.72 -22.11 -11.52
N GLY A 110 0.62 -21.69 -10.89
CA GLY A 110 0.10 -22.31 -9.66
C GLY A 110 0.95 -22.05 -8.41
N ALA A 111 1.87 -21.10 -8.48
CA ALA A 111 2.69 -20.67 -7.33
C ALA A 111 1.87 -19.90 -6.30
N ILE A 112 0.83 -19.21 -6.74
CA ILE A 112 -0.25 -18.65 -5.91
C ILE A 112 -1.59 -19.17 -6.41
N GLY A 113 -2.61 -19.21 -5.54
CA GLY A 113 -3.94 -19.69 -5.92
C GLY A 113 -4.68 -18.71 -6.82
N LYS A 114 -4.74 -17.44 -6.43
CA LYS A 114 -5.43 -16.40 -7.19
C LYS A 114 -4.87 -15.01 -6.88
N LEU A 115 -4.74 -14.17 -7.91
CA LEU A 115 -4.57 -12.72 -7.73
C LEU A 115 -5.96 -12.06 -7.58
N HIS A 116 -6.18 -11.34 -6.47
CA HIS A 116 -7.39 -10.57 -6.25
C HIS A 116 -7.58 -9.49 -7.32
N GLU A 117 -8.81 -9.34 -7.83
CA GLU A 117 -9.12 -8.53 -8.99
C GLU A 117 -9.14 -7.00 -8.72
N THR A 118 -8.79 -6.57 -7.51
CA THR A 118 -8.75 -5.16 -7.13
C THR A 118 -7.43 -4.81 -6.48
N VAL A 119 -6.78 -3.78 -7.01
CA VAL A 119 -5.62 -3.12 -6.40
C VAL A 119 -6.09 -1.94 -5.58
N TYR A 120 -5.59 -1.80 -4.36
CA TYR A 120 -5.84 -0.62 -3.52
C TYR A 120 -4.61 0.28 -3.53
N SER A 121 -4.82 1.58 -3.76
CA SER A 121 -3.74 2.55 -3.88
C SER A 121 -4.04 3.83 -3.12
N THR A 122 -3.04 4.35 -2.43
CA THR A 122 -3.04 5.67 -1.78
C THR A 122 -1.66 6.32 -1.92
N VAL A 123 -1.48 7.48 -1.32
CA VAL A 123 -0.19 8.18 -1.22
C VAL A 123 0.28 8.17 0.22
N GLY A 124 1.46 7.59 0.48
CA GLY A 124 1.98 7.43 1.85
C GLY A 124 2.65 8.66 2.41
N VAL A 125 3.27 9.50 1.57
CA VAL A 125 4.09 10.63 2.02
C VAL A 125 3.28 11.63 2.85
N ALA A 126 3.78 11.92 4.05
CA ALA A 126 3.19 12.81 5.04
C ALA A 126 1.75 12.44 5.48
N THR A 127 1.26 11.26 5.10
CA THR A 127 -0.06 10.79 5.54
C THR A 127 -0.05 10.52 7.04
N THR A 128 -1.02 11.09 7.75
CA THR A 128 -1.09 10.97 9.20
C THR A 128 -1.38 9.53 9.64
N LEU A 129 -0.96 9.16 10.84
CA LEU A 129 -1.28 7.85 11.43
C LEU A 129 -2.78 7.59 11.50
N ALA A 130 -3.58 8.63 11.79
CA ALA A 130 -5.03 8.52 11.84
C ALA A 130 -5.63 8.18 10.48
N HIS A 131 -5.17 8.84 9.40
CA HIS A 131 -5.63 8.54 8.04
C HIS A 131 -5.18 7.15 7.60
N SER A 132 -3.91 6.78 7.84
CA SER A 132 -3.38 5.46 7.51
C SER A 132 -4.13 4.34 8.24
N ALA A 133 -4.39 4.50 9.54
CA ALA A 133 -5.13 3.53 10.33
C ALA A 133 -6.57 3.34 9.83
N ARG A 134 -7.27 4.44 9.51
CA ARG A 134 -8.63 4.38 8.98
C ARG A 134 -8.65 3.70 7.60
N MET A 135 -7.83 4.16 6.66
CA MET A 135 -7.77 3.57 5.31
C MET A 135 -7.37 2.10 5.36
N GLY A 136 -6.37 1.76 6.18
CA GLY A 136 -5.94 0.37 6.36
C GLY A 136 -7.04 -0.52 6.94
N ALA A 137 -7.82 -0.04 7.90
CA ALA A 137 -8.96 -0.78 8.45
C ALA A 137 -10.05 -1.03 7.40
N GLU A 138 -10.42 0.01 6.63
CA GLU A 138 -11.42 -0.08 5.56
C GLU A 138 -10.98 -1.05 4.44
N ILE A 139 -9.71 -0.98 4.01
CA ILE A 139 -9.15 -1.91 3.02
C ILE A 139 -9.15 -3.34 3.56
N ALA A 140 -8.71 -3.53 4.80
CA ALA A 140 -8.64 -4.86 5.42
C ALA A 140 -10.05 -5.50 5.55
N GLU A 141 -11.09 -4.71 5.85
CA GLU A 141 -12.47 -5.19 5.88
C GLU A 141 -12.91 -5.69 4.50
N LYS A 142 -12.66 -4.91 3.43
CA LYS A 142 -12.98 -5.28 2.05
C LYS A 142 -12.25 -6.55 1.62
N LEU A 143 -10.97 -6.66 1.93
CA LEU A 143 -10.15 -7.83 1.57
C LEU A 143 -10.61 -9.09 2.30
N ARG A 144 -10.96 -8.99 3.60
CA ARG A 144 -11.55 -10.10 4.35
C ARG A 144 -12.89 -10.56 3.78
N ALA A 145 -13.76 -9.60 3.45
CA ALA A 145 -15.06 -9.90 2.83
C ALA A 145 -14.91 -10.59 1.47
N ALA A 146 -13.84 -10.28 0.73
CA ALA A 146 -13.50 -10.91 -0.54
C ALA A 146 -12.74 -12.26 -0.40
N GLY A 147 -12.47 -12.73 0.83
CA GLY A 147 -11.77 -14.00 1.05
C GLY A 147 -10.28 -13.94 0.69
N VAL A 148 -9.65 -12.78 0.78
CA VAL A 148 -8.20 -12.63 0.54
C VAL A 148 -7.42 -13.18 1.73
N ASP A 149 -6.44 -14.03 1.45
CA ASP A 149 -5.61 -14.71 2.45
C ASP A 149 -4.36 -13.93 2.81
N ALA A 150 -3.77 -13.22 1.83
CA ALA A 150 -2.55 -12.44 2.03
C ALA A 150 -2.53 -11.16 1.19
N VAL A 151 -1.69 -10.22 1.63
CA VAL A 151 -1.51 -8.92 0.97
C VAL A 151 -0.03 -8.68 0.72
N ILE A 152 0.30 -8.26 -0.49
CA ILE A 152 1.59 -7.67 -0.81
C ILE A 152 1.43 -6.16 -0.71
N LEU A 153 2.12 -5.56 0.26
CA LEU A 153 2.21 -4.10 0.42
C LEU A 153 3.46 -3.61 -0.30
N THR A 154 3.27 -2.75 -1.29
CA THR A 154 4.40 -2.06 -1.93
C THR A 154 4.44 -0.61 -1.47
N SER A 155 5.65 -0.11 -1.25
CA SER A 155 5.90 1.24 -0.72
C SER A 155 7.08 1.89 -1.44
N THR A 156 7.26 3.19 -1.25
CA THR A 156 8.32 4.01 -1.88
C THR A 156 9.13 4.74 -0.84
#